data_19d1125665d05207ff5abe7a91b66443
#
_entry.id   19d1125665d05207ff5abe7a91b66443
#
_cell.length_a   1.000
_cell.length_b   1.000
_cell.length_c   1.000
_cell.angle_alpha   90.00
_cell.angle_beta   90.00
_cell.angle_gamma   90.00
#
_symmetry.space_group_name_H-M   'P 1'
#
loop_
_entity.id
_entity.type
_entity.pdbx_description
1 polymer ?
#
loop_
_entity_poly.entity_id
_entity_poly.type
_entity_poly.pdbx_seq_one_letter_code
_entity_poly.pdbx_strand_id
1 'polypeptide(L)'
;MAYEIRISVKKLAEFLLQSGSLDNRFGGIDRASEGARIHRRLQKAGGPSYRAEVFLSQQTERHGFLYRVEGRADGVITDAVGVTVDEIKTTGAPLTMITEDFNRAHWGQAMCYAYFYCLQENLERISVQLTYFQVSCTEIRSRFSCRQ
;
A
#
# COMPACT_ATOMS: atom_id res chain seq x y z
N MET A 1 -32.35 -9.51 2.59
CA MET A 1 -31.16 -9.46 1.70
C MET A 1 -30.35 -8.21 2.01
N ALA A 2 -29.11 -8.38 2.41
CA ALA A 2 -28.22 -7.24 2.55
C ALA A 2 -27.64 -6.87 1.19
N TYR A 3 -27.67 -5.59 0.85
CA TYR A 3 -27.00 -5.12 -0.36
C TYR A 3 -25.51 -5.07 -0.12
N GLU A 4 -24.72 -5.70 -0.98
CA GLU A 4 -23.27 -5.71 -0.89
C GLU A 4 -22.65 -4.49 -1.59
N ILE A 5 -21.81 -3.76 -0.86
CA ILE A 5 -21.02 -2.65 -1.37
C ILE A 5 -19.55 -3.03 -1.27
N ARG A 6 -18.88 -3.12 -2.41
CA ARG A 6 -17.44 -3.42 -2.48
C ARG A 6 -16.65 -2.17 -2.80
N ILE A 7 -15.59 -1.96 -2.05
CA ILE A 7 -14.65 -0.86 -2.28
C ILE A 7 -13.21 -1.37 -2.11
N SER A 8 -12.31 -0.92 -2.97
CA SER A 8 -10.89 -1.23 -2.79
C SER A 8 -10.29 -0.40 -1.66
N VAL A 9 -9.31 -0.97 -0.96
CA VAL A 9 -8.53 -0.24 0.06
C VAL A 9 -7.93 1.04 -0.52
N LYS A 10 -7.36 0.97 -1.73
CA LYS A 10 -6.78 2.12 -2.41
C LYS A 10 -7.79 3.25 -2.60
N LYS A 11 -8.97 2.95 -3.16
CA LYS A 11 -10.01 3.95 -3.39
C LYS A 11 -10.56 4.54 -2.10
N LEU A 12 -10.71 3.71 -1.06
CA LEU A 12 -11.16 4.18 0.25
C LEU A 12 -10.15 5.15 0.86
N ALA A 13 -8.86 4.82 0.83
CA ALA A 13 -7.80 5.69 1.34
C ALA A 13 -7.71 7.00 0.57
N GLU A 14 -7.78 6.94 -0.75
CA GLU A 14 -7.79 8.12 -1.62
C GLU A 14 -8.99 9.03 -1.34
N PHE A 15 -10.16 8.45 -1.14
CA PHE A 15 -11.38 9.21 -0.84
C PHE A 15 -11.32 9.90 0.53
N LEU A 16 -10.88 9.17 1.56
CA LEU A 16 -10.87 9.69 2.94
C LEU A 16 -9.70 10.63 3.22
N LEU A 17 -8.58 10.46 2.53
CA LEU A 17 -7.33 11.13 2.82
C LEU A 17 -6.83 11.98 1.63
N GLN A 18 -7.74 12.48 0.81
CA GLN A 18 -7.39 13.39 -0.28
C GLN A 18 -6.64 14.59 0.27
N SER A 19 -5.37 14.66 -0.03
CA SER A 19 -4.61 15.88 0.05
C SER A 19 -4.48 16.44 -1.37
N GLY A 20 -4.87 17.68 -1.56
CA GLY A 20 -5.18 18.32 -2.83
C GLY A 20 -4.07 18.47 -3.86
N SER A 21 -3.36 17.40 -4.17
CA SER A 21 -2.45 17.34 -5.29
C SER A 21 -2.88 16.22 -6.24
N LEU A 22 -3.79 16.55 -7.13
CA LEU A 22 -4.01 15.80 -8.34
C LEU A 22 -2.82 16.07 -9.27
N ASP A 23 -1.67 15.48 -8.98
CA ASP A 23 -0.55 15.53 -9.88
C ASP A 23 -0.70 14.44 -10.96
N ASN A 24 -1.71 14.63 -11.82
CA ASN A 24 -1.92 13.84 -13.03
C ASN A 24 -0.97 14.23 -14.18
N ARG A 25 0.00 15.10 -13.91
CA ARG A 25 0.88 15.63 -14.96
C ARG A 25 1.85 14.61 -15.57
N PHE A 26 1.88 13.40 -15.04
CA PHE A 26 2.83 12.37 -15.45
C PHE A 26 2.19 11.01 -15.78
N GLY A 27 0.89 10.95 -16.09
CA GLY A 27 0.17 9.71 -16.37
C GLY A 27 0.13 9.37 -17.86
N GLY A 28 0.89 8.39 -18.30
CA GLY A 28 0.75 7.71 -19.60
C GLY A 28 0.53 6.21 -19.41
N ILE A 29 -0.06 5.56 -20.42
CA ILE A 29 -0.35 4.12 -20.42
C ILE A 29 0.91 3.28 -20.17
N ASP A 30 2.07 3.75 -20.62
CA ASP A 30 3.35 3.08 -20.42
C ASP A 30 3.82 3.03 -18.97
N ARG A 31 3.35 3.96 -18.14
CA ARG A 31 3.71 4.01 -16.71
C ARG A 31 3.04 2.94 -15.87
N ALA A 32 1.84 2.53 -16.22
CA ALA A 32 1.14 1.48 -15.46
C ALA A 32 1.85 0.13 -15.62
N SER A 33 2.30 -0.20 -16.84
CA SER A 33 3.05 -1.43 -17.12
C SER A 33 4.45 -1.40 -16.53
N GLU A 34 5.12 -0.24 -16.56
CA GLU A 34 6.42 -0.04 -15.93
C GLU A 34 6.32 -0.13 -14.42
N GLY A 35 5.31 0.50 -13.82
CA GLY A 35 5.02 0.40 -12.39
C GLY A 35 4.84 -1.04 -11.95
N ALA A 36 4.03 -1.82 -12.65
CA ALA A 36 3.82 -3.23 -12.35
C ALA A 36 5.13 -4.05 -12.44
N ARG A 37 5.98 -3.76 -13.43
CA ARG A 37 7.28 -4.41 -13.58
C ARG A 37 8.22 -4.08 -12.41
N ILE A 38 8.24 -2.82 -11.99
CA ILE A 38 9.04 -2.36 -10.84
C ILE A 38 8.56 -3.03 -9.56
N HIS A 39 7.25 -3.09 -9.33
CA HIS A 39 6.69 -3.79 -8.17
C HIS A 39 7.17 -5.24 -8.11
N ARG A 40 7.03 -5.99 -9.21
CA ARG A 40 7.48 -7.40 -9.26
C ARG A 40 8.97 -7.54 -9.01
N ARG A 41 9.79 -6.62 -9.53
CA ARG A 41 11.25 -6.64 -9.29
C ARG A 41 11.59 -6.40 -7.82
N LEU A 42 10.95 -5.41 -7.19
CA LEU A 42 11.17 -5.10 -5.78
C LEU A 42 10.67 -6.23 -4.87
N GLN A 43 9.53 -6.82 -5.20
CA GLN A 43 8.99 -7.97 -4.47
C GLN A 43 9.94 -9.17 -4.51
N LYS A 44 10.49 -9.50 -5.68
CA LYS A 44 11.50 -10.56 -5.82
C LYS A 44 12.78 -10.27 -5.04
N ALA A 45 13.21 -9.01 -5.02
CA ALA A 45 14.41 -8.60 -4.30
C ALA A 45 14.24 -8.69 -2.76
N GLY A 46 13.01 -8.82 -2.28
CA GLY A 46 12.69 -8.96 -0.86
C GLY A 46 13.12 -10.29 -0.24
N GLY A 47 13.38 -11.30 -1.08
CA GLY A 47 13.85 -12.62 -0.62
C GLY A 47 12.75 -13.49 0.00
N PRO A 48 13.15 -14.58 0.70
CA PRO A 48 12.20 -15.59 1.21
C PRO A 48 11.30 -15.09 2.35
N SER A 49 11.68 -14.03 3.04
CA SER A 49 10.86 -13.40 4.10
C SER A 49 9.74 -12.51 3.54
N TYR A 50 9.76 -12.23 2.25
CA TYR A 50 8.83 -11.33 1.58
C TYR A 50 7.74 -12.12 0.87
N ARG A 51 6.50 -12.00 1.33
CA ARG A 51 5.33 -12.57 0.65
C ARG A 51 4.64 -11.47 -0.15
N ALA A 52 4.68 -11.60 -1.47
CA ALA A 52 4.13 -10.62 -2.41
C ALA A 52 2.62 -10.82 -2.63
N GLU A 53 1.93 -9.74 -2.98
CA GLU A 53 0.55 -9.76 -3.45
C GLU A 53 -0.41 -10.47 -2.48
N VAL A 54 -0.40 -10.03 -1.23
CA VAL A 54 -1.24 -10.63 -0.17
C VAL A 54 -2.65 -10.05 -0.24
N PHE A 55 -3.62 -10.88 -0.60
CA PHE A 55 -5.03 -10.49 -0.61
C PHE A 55 -5.56 -10.37 0.80
N LEU A 56 -6.19 -9.24 1.09
CA LEU A 56 -6.79 -8.92 2.39
C LEU A 56 -8.19 -8.35 2.19
N SER A 57 -9.11 -8.77 3.03
CA SER A 57 -10.50 -8.35 2.96
C SER A 57 -11.10 -8.28 4.36
N GLN A 58 -11.89 -7.26 4.60
CA GLN A 58 -12.72 -7.14 5.79
C GLN A 58 -14.13 -6.72 5.39
N GLN A 59 -15.10 -7.22 6.13
CA GLN A 59 -16.49 -6.87 5.91
C GLN A 59 -17.17 -6.44 7.21
N THR A 60 -18.09 -5.53 7.08
CA THR A 60 -18.94 -5.07 8.18
C THR A 60 -20.34 -4.81 7.68
N GLU A 61 -21.33 -5.08 8.51
CA GLU A 61 -22.74 -4.82 8.19
C GLU A 61 -23.22 -3.60 8.98
N ARG A 62 -23.80 -2.63 8.25
CA ARG A 62 -24.45 -1.47 8.85
C ARG A 62 -25.68 -1.05 8.03
N HIS A 63 -26.76 -0.75 8.73
CA HIS A 63 -28.01 -0.21 8.13
C HIS A 63 -28.51 -1.06 6.94
N GLY A 64 -28.41 -2.38 7.01
CA GLY A 64 -28.86 -3.28 5.94
C GLY A 64 -27.90 -3.41 4.75
N PHE A 65 -26.71 -2.80 4.84
CA PHE A 65 -25.67 -2.92 3.83
C PHE A 65 -24.49 -3.74 4.34
N LEU A 66 -24.01 -4.63 3.50
CA LEU A 66 -22.76 -5.35 3.72
C LEU A 66 -21.64 -4.60 3.00
N TYR A 67 -20.75 -4.00 3.75
CA TYR A 67 -19.57 -3.32 3.22
C TYR A 67 -18.41 -4.28 3.19
N ARG A 68 -17.79 -4.45 2.03
CA ARG A 68 -16.58 -5.24 1.87
C ARG A 68 -15.46 -4.35 1.35
N VAL A 69 -14.44 -4.20 2.17
CA VAL A 69 -13.22 -3.47 1.80
C VAL A 69 -12.13 -4.50 1.56
N GLU A 70 -11.52 -4.47 0.39
CA GLU A 70 -10.56 -5.49 -0.03
C GLU A 70 -9.47 -4.94 -0.93
N GLY A 71 -8.37 -5.66 -1.03
CA GLY A 71 -7.26 -5.33 -1.90
C GLY A 71 -6.09 -6.26 -1.68
N ARG A 72 -4.99 -5.97 -2.36
CA ARG A 72 -3.73 -6.71 -2.24
C ARG A 72 -2.64 -5.80 -1.72
N ALA A 73 -2.08 -6.17 -0.57
CA ALA A 73 -0.86 -5.55 -0.09
C ALA A 73 0.30 -5.96 -1.00
N ASP A 74 1.17 -5.03 -1.37
CA ASP A 74 2.32 -5.34 -2.21
C ASP A 74 3.23 -6.38 -1.57
N GLY A 75 3.43 -6.30 -0.26
CA GLY A 75 4.19 -7.30 0.45
C GLY A 75 3.92 -7.36 1.94
N VAL A 76 4.17 -8.53 2.50
CA VAL A 76 4.23 -8.79 3.93
C VAL A 76 5.58 -9.43 4.23
N ILE A 77 6.35 -8.77 5.06
CA ILE A 77 7.67 -9.22 5.49
C ILE A 77 7.54 -9.82 6.89
N THR A 78 7.97 -11.07 7.05
CA THR A 78 8.03 -11.72 8.36
C THR A 78 9.48 -12.10 8.66
N ASP A 79 10.02 -11.51 9.71
CA ASP A 79 11.38 -11.76 10.16
C ASP A 79 11.47 -11.93 11.69
N ALA A 80 12.68 -12.01 12.24
CA ALA A 80 12.88 -12.18 13.68
C ALA A 80 12.39 -11.00 14.52
N VAL A 81 12.21 -9.81 13.92
CA VAL A 81 11.74 -8.59 14.60
C VAL A 81 10.21 -8.54 14.65
N GLY A 82 9.55 -9.14 13.67
CA GLY A 82 8.09 -9.15 13.58
C GLY A 82 7.58 -9.11 12.14
N VAL A 83 6.39 -8.58 11.98
CA VAL A 83 5.70 -8.48 10.69
C VAL A 83 5.66 -7.03 10.23
N THR A 84 5.95 -6.81 8.96
CA THR A 84 5.87 -5.50 8.31
C THR A 84 5.06 -5.59 7.03
N VAL A 85 4.06 -4.72 6.89
CA VAL A 85 3.38 -4.50 5.60
C VAL A 85 4.18 -3.50 4.78
N ASP A 86 4.48 -3.87 3.55
CA ASP A 86 5.19 -3.02 2.58
C ASP A 86 4.24 -2.60 1.47
N GLU A 87 4.13 -1.31 1.25
CA GLU A 87 3.39 -0.72 0.14
C GLU A 87 4.36 -0.01 -0.79
N ILE A 88 4.38 -0.41 -2.05
CA ILE A 88 5.31 0.10 -3.04
C ILE A 88 4.62 1.17 -3.89
N LYS A 89 5.27 2.31 -4.03
CA LYS A 89 4.81 3.41 -4.88
C LYS A 89 5.91 3.81 -5.86
N THR A 90 5.54 3.91 -7.12
CA THR A 90 6.40 4.52 -8.13
C THR A 90 6.08 6.01 -8.25
N THR A 91 7.09 6.82 -8.43
CA THR A 91 6.94 8.27 -8.52
C THR A 91 7.85 8.85 -9.59
N GLY A 92 7.38 9.89 -10.30
CA GLY A 92 8.22 10.72 -11.17
C GLY A 92 8.90 11.87 -10.42
N ALA A 93 8.49 12.12 -9.18
CA ALA A 93 9.10 13.18 -8.36
C ALA A 93 10.48 12.74 -7.85
N PRO A 94 11.43 13.68 -7.68
CA PRO A 94 12.71 13.40 -7.03
C PRO A 94 12.49 12.84 -5.63
N LEU A 95 13.24 11.80 -5.24
CA LEU A 95 13.12 11.18 -3.91
C LEU A 95 13.47 12.16 -2.78
N THR A 96 14.24 13.19 -3.07
CA THR A 96 14.53 14.28 -2.12
C THR A 96 13.29 15.08 -1.71
N MET A 97 12.23 15.03 -2.51
CA MET A 97 10.94 15.68 -2.22
C MET A 97 9.97 14.76 -1.46
N ILE A 98 10.29 13.49 -1.33
CA ILE A 98 9.47 12.51 -0.64
C ILE A 98 9.79 12.57 0.85
N THR A 99 8.86 13.11 1.60
CA THR A 99 8.90 13.16 3.07
C THR A 99 7.83 12.25 3.65
N GLU A 100 7.81 12.08 4.96
CA GLU A 100 6.75 11.32 5.64
C GLU A 100 5.34 11.87 5.36
N ASP A 101 5.24 13.16 5.08
CA ASP A 101 3.97 13.85 4.79
C ASP A 101 3.65 13.93 3.30
N PHE A 102 4.42 13.28 2.45
CA PHE A 102 4.29 13.42 0.99
C PHE A 102 2.90 13.05 0.47
N ASN A 103 2.32 11.95 0.96
CA ASN A 103 0.97 11.54 0.58
C ASN A 103 0.32 10.71 1.69
N ARG A 104 -0.67 11.30 2.35
CA ARG A 104 -1.40 10.64 3.44
C ARG A 104 -2.18 9.42 2.99
N ALA A 105 -2.68 9.41 1.75
CA ALA A 105 -3.42 8.26 1.21
C ALA A 105 -2.53 7.02 1.05
N HIS A 106 -1.24 7.18 0.77
CA HIS A 106 -0.29 6.06 0.74
C HIS A 106 -0.15 5.39 2.10
N TRP A 107 -0.01 6.19 3.16
CA TRP A 107 -0.02 5.70 4.53
C TRP A 107 -1.35 5.04 4.90
N GLY A 108 -2.46 5.68 4.57
CA GLY A 108 -3.79 5.15 4.84
C GLY A 108 -4.02 3.79 4.18
N GLN A 109 -3.57 3.63 2.95
CA GLN A 109 -3.64 2.35 2.24
C GLN A 109 -2.81 1.26 2.95
N ALA A 110 -1.56 1.56 3.26
CA ALA A 110 -0.66 0.62 3.93
C ALA A 110 -1.14 0.26 5.34
N MET A 111 -1.61 1.24 6.10
CA MET A 111 -2.14 1.04 7.46
C MET A 111 -3.43 0.22 7.45
N CYS A 112 -4.28 0.40 6.45
CA CYS A 112 -5.50 -0.39 6.28
C CYS A 112 -5.16 -1.86 6.05
N TYR A 113 -4.19 -2.16 5.18
CA TYR A 113 -3.71 -3.52 4.99
C TYR A 113 -3.09 -4.11 6.25
N ALA A 114 -2.31 -3.32 6.97
CA ALA A 114 -1.72 -3.75 8.24
C ALA A 114 -2.79 -4.12 9.27
N TYR A 115 -3.82 -3.30 9.38
CA TYR A 115 -4.95 -3.57 10.26
C TYR A 115 -5.69 -4.86 9.88
N PHE A 116 -5.97 -5.05 8.60
CA PHE A 116 -6.64 -6.27 8.10
C PHE A 116 -5.79 -7.51 8.36
N TYR A 117 -4.49 -7.40 8.17
CA TYR A 117 -3.56 -8.49 8.44
C TYR A 117 -3.50 -8.84 9.93
N CYS A 118 -3.47 -7.84 10.81
CA CYS A 118 -3.53 -8.04 12.26
C CYS A 118 -4.80 -8.78 12.68
N LEU A 119 -5.95 -8.40 12.13
CA LEU A 119 -7.21 -9.08 12.42
C LEU A 119 -7.20 -10.53 11.94
N GLN A 120 -6.69 -10.77 10.73
CA GLN A 120 -6.65 -12.11 10.14
C GLN A 120 -5.70 -13.05 10.89
N GLU A 121 -4.52 -12.57 11.27
CA GLU A 121 -3.46 -13.37 11.90
C GLU A 121 -3.41 -13.24 13.42
N ASN A 122 -4.34 -12.49 14.00
CA ASN A 122 -4.41 -12.24 15.46
C ASN A 122 -3.10 -11.70 16.04
N LEU A 123 -2.56 -10.65 15.39
CA LEU A 123 -1.34 -9.99 15.81
C LEU A 123 -1.63 -8.78 16.70
N GLU A 124 -0.83 -8.57 17.71
CA GLU A 124 -0.90 -7.38 18.57
C GLU A 124 -0.11 -6.20 18.01
N ARG A 125 0.89 -6.48 17.19
CA ARG A 125 1.79 -5.48 16.63
C ARG A 125 2.11 -5.78 15.17
N ILE A 126 2.20 -4.72 14.39
CA ILE A 126 2.64 -4.77 13.02
C ILE A 126 3.35 -3.47 12.66
N SER A 127 4.34 -3.57 11.81
CA SER A 127 5.02 -2.40 11.24
C SER A 127 4.50 -2.11 9.84
N VAL A 128 4.56 -0.85 9.45
CA VAL A 128 4.17 -0.39 8.11
C VAL A 128 5.35 0.29 7.46
N GLN A 129 5.58 -0.03 6.20
CA GLN A 129 6.65 0.51 5.38
C GLN A 129 6.09 1.02 4.06
N LEU A 130 6.46 2.23 3.68
CA LEU A 130 6.28 2.73 2.33
C LEU A 130 7.60 2.68 1.57
N THR A 131 7.61 2.05 0.42
CA THR A 131 8.78 1.95 -0.45
C THR A 131 8.52 2.77 -1.71
N TYR A 132 9.28 3.84 -1.90
CA TYR A 132 9.21 4.67 -3.10
C TYR A 132 10.31 4.33 -4.08
N PHE A 133 9.92 4.24 -5.34
CA PHE A 133 10.84 4.04 -6.46
C PHE A 133 10.68 5.18 -7.47
N GLN A 134 11.77 5.89 -7.75
CA GLN A 134 11.77 6.96 -8.75
C GLN A 134 11.96 6.39 -10.15
N VAL A 135 11.04 6.70 -11.04
CA VAL A 135 10.98 6.13 -12.40
C VAL A 135 11.97 6.80 -13.37
N SER A 136 12.52 7.95 -13.05
CA SER A 136 13.47 8.65 -13.92
C SER A 136 14.92 8.37 -13.56
N CYS A 137 15.63 7.72 -14.47
CA CYS A 137 17.09 7.69 -14.70
C CYS A 137 18.04 7.16 -13.61
N THR A 138 17.70 7.02 -12.34
CA THR A 138 18.60 6.47 -11.32
C THR A 138 17.84 5.74 -10.21
N GLU A 139 18.31 4.53 -9.92
CA GLU A 139 17.72 3.67 -8.88
C GLU A 139 18.13 4.14 -7.48
N ILE A 140 17.38 5.08 -6.90
CA ILE A 140 17.55 5.47 -5.50
C ILE A 140 16.31 5.04 -4.73
N ARG A 141 16.50 4.29 -3.64
CA ARG A 141 15.41 3.84 -2.75
C ARG A 141 15.40 4.68 -1.49
N SER A 142 14.24 5.22 -1.12
CA SER A 142 14.02 5.69 0.24
C SER A 142 12.94 4.84 0.91
N ARG A 143 13.18 4.47 2.16
CA ARG A 143 12.25 3.71 2.99
C ARG A 143 11.88 4.52 4.20
N PHE A 144 10.59 4.66 4.42
CA PHE A 144 10.05 5.22 5.66
C PHE A 144 9.32 4.10 6.41
N SER A 145 9.62 3.92 7.67
CA SER A 145 8.93 2.95 8.52
C SER A 145 8.29 3.66 9.71
N CYS A 146 7.04 3.36 9.94
CA CYS A 146 6.35 3.75 11.17
C CYS A 146 6.15 2.50 12.03
N ARG A 147 6.59 2.58 13.28
CA ARG A 147 6.26 1.58 14.30
C ARG A 147 5.13 2.15 15.14
N GLN A 148 4.01 1.48 15.15
CA GLN A 148 2.95 1.76 16.12
C GLN A 148 3.24 1.07 17.45
#